data_92d5dce57432f8912346606832d388a2
#
_entry.id   92d5dce57432f8912346606832d388a2
#
_cell.length_a   1.000
_cell.length_b   1.000
_cell.length_c   1.000
_cell.angle_alpha   90.00
_cell.angle_beta   90.00
_cell.angle_gamma   90.00
#
_symmetry.space_group_name_H-M   'P 1'
#
loop_
_entity.id
_entity.type
_entity.pdbx_description
1 polymer ?
#
loop_
_entity_poly.entity_id
_entity_poly.type
_entity_poly.pdbx_seq_one_letter_code
_entity_poly.pdbx_strand_id
1 'polypeptide(L)'
;MAARLAEAGFTASTDALEHPQGFLHAISPTGTEDRTSEAKPGESWAILTQGIGIKKYPTCYCTHRAIDCMLDLVNETPIKADEVKKITVNISDYFATVLRNHEPDTGLSAKFSMEFAMASGIVAKRVGLRELTDEFVQRPDIQSLMRKVEIVTTTDYDSEMPGAAPSDQVTVELADGKTIAGEPVKRATGHASRPLTEAQIFEKFADCLDAGASDIPADVLFKRLSQIQSLSARQITALQ
;
A
#
# COMPACT_ATOMS: atom_id res chain seq x y z
N MET A 1 4.27 21.33 21.89
CA MET A 1 4.25 21.40 23.38
C MET A 1 5.66 21.56 23.94
N ALA A 2 6.62 20.69 23.61
CA ALA A 2 7.99 20.72 24.15
C ALA A 2 8.70 22.08 24.01
N ALA A 3 8.65 22.71 22.82
CA ALA A 3 9.27 24.02 22.61
C ALA A 3 8.71 25.13 23.54
N ARG A 4 7.39 25.13 23.78
CA ARG A 4 6.78 26.09 24.71
C ARG A 4 7.14 25.83 26.18
N LEU A 5 7.34 24.56 26.55
CA LEU A 5 7.82 24.20 27.89
C LEU A 5 9.27 24.64 28.07
N ALA A 6 10.13 24.45 27.07
CA ALA A 6 11.50 24.91 27.10
C ALA A 6 11.60 26.45 27.17
N GLU A 7 10.77 27.17 26.41
CA GLU A 7 10.67 28.62 26.50
C GLU A 7 10.24 29.09 27.89
N ALA A 8 9.39 28.32 28.58
CA ALA A 8 8.96 28.56 29.95
C ALA A 8 9.99 28.11 31.02
N GLY A 9 11.19 27.67 30.60
CA GLY A 9 12.28 27.26 31.50
C GLY A 9 12.22 25.80 31.97
N PHE A 10 11.36 24.95 31.35
CA PHE A 10 11.34 23.53 31.65
C PHE A 10 12.59 22.84 31.10
N THR A 11 13.31 22.12 31.98
CA THR A 11 14.54 21.42 31.61
C THR A 11 14.30 19.94 31.37
N ALA A 12 15.15 19.31 30.55
CA ALA A 12 15.14 17.89 30.25
C ALA A 12 16.57 17.32 30.33
N SER A 13 16.70 16.00 30.22
CA SER A 13 17.98 15.34 30.08
C SER A 13 18.71 15.86 28.84
N THR A 14 20.00 16.22 29.01
CA THR A 14 20.82 16.74 27.90
C THR A 14 21.36 15.63 26.98
N ASP A 15 21.31 14.38 27.44
CA ASP A 15 21.79 13.18 26.75
C ASP A 15 20.66 12.19 26.40
N ALA A 16 19.40 12.66 26.37
CA ALA A 16 18.22 11.81 26.13
C ALA A 16 18.28 11.01 24.81
N LEU A 17 19.03 11.48 23.82
CA LEU A 17 19.19 10.79 22.54
C LEU A 17 20.27 9.69 22.65
N GLU A 18 21.46 10.03 23.09
CA GLU A 18 22.68 9.19 23.05
C GLU A 18 22.92 8.35 24.32
N HIS A 19 22.17 8.57 25.39
CA HIS A 19 22.31 7.81 26.64
C HIS A 19 22.11 6.29 26.39
N PRO A 20 22.79 5.37 27.08
CA PRO A 20 22.61 3.93 26.96
C PRO A 20 21.17 3.44 27.16
N GLN A 21 20.33 4.20 27.83
CA GLN A 21 18.87 3.98 27.96
C GLN A 21 18.05 5.03 27.19
N GLY A 22 18.70 5.76 26.27
CA GLY A 22 18.13 6.84 25.51
C GLY A 22 17.44 6.37 24.24
N PHE A 23 17.01 7.36 23.44
CA PHE A 23 16.21 7.14 22.24
C PHE A 23 16.94 6.26 21.19
N LEU A 24 18.22 6.54 20.91
CA LEU A 24 18.98 5.78 19.90
C LEU A 24 19.09 4.30 20.29
N HIS A 25 19.31 3.99 21.56
CA HIS A 25 19.32 2.61 22.04
C HIS A 25 17.94 1.95 21.93
N ALA A 26 16.88 2.69 22.24
CA ALA A 26 15.51 2.16 22.16
C ALA A 26 15.10 1.78 20.71
N ILE A 27 15.56 2.52 19.71
CA ILE A 27 15.27 2.23 18.28
C ILE A 27 16.29 1.31 17.61
N SER A 28 17.47 1.10 18.24
CA SER A 28 18.52 0.19 17.78
C SER A 28 19.02 -0.70 18.93
N PRO A 29 18.20 -1.63 19.44
CA PRO A 29 18.53 -2.40 20.63
C PRO A 29 19.74 -3.34 20.45
N THR A 30 20.18 -3.56 19.21
CA THR A 30 21.40 -4.30 18.88
C THR A 30 22.67 -3.46 18.98
N GLY A 31 22.57 -2.15 19.29
CA GLY A 31 23.70 -1.23 19.39
C GLY A 31 24.42 -0.95 18.06
N THR A 32 23.67 -1.00 16.96
CA THR A 32 24.18 -0.77 15.59
C THR A 32 23.90 0.64 15.08
N GLU A 33 23.46 1.55 15.97
CA GLU A 33 23.26 2.95 15.62
C GLU A 33 24.58 3.60 15.18
N ASP A 34 24.55 4.28 14.05
CA ASP A 34 25.68 5.07 13.57
C ASP A 34 25.69 6.43 14.27
N ARG A 35 26.70 6.64 15.11
CA ARG A 35 26.94 7.89 15.85
C ARG A 35 28.09 8.71 15.29
N THR A 36 28.76 8.19 14.28
CA THR A 36 30.04 8.74 13.79
C THR A 36 29.94 9.31 12.38
N SER A 37 28.98 8.86 11.58
CA SER A 37 28.78 9.40 10.25
C SER A 37 28.35 10.87 10.32
N GLU A 38 29.07 11.71 9.61
CA GLU A 38 28.73 13.10 9.46
C GLU A 38 27.46 13.26 8.64
N ALA A 39 26.48 13.99 9.18
CA ALA A 39 25.29 14.34 8.43
C ALA A 39 25.65 15.37 7.34
N LYS A 40 25.37 15.06 6.08
CA LYS A 40 25.65 15.91 4.92
C LYS A 40 24.35 16.39 4.26
N PRO A 41 23.60 17.27 4.93
CA PRO A 41 22.34 17.77 4.38
C PRO A 41 22.59 18.55 3.09
N GLY A 42 21.82 18.22 2.04
CA GLY A 42 21.92 18.87 0.74
C GLY A 42 22.88 18.23 -0.26
N GLU A 43 23.76 17.30 0.14
CA GLU A 43 24.65 16.60 -0.77
C GLU A 43 23.95 15.43 -1.52
N SER A 44 23.05 14.74 -0.84
CA SER A 44 22.29 13.63 -1.41
C SER A 44 20.86 13.61 -0.86
N TRP A 45 19.89 13.65 -1.76
CA TRP A 45 18.48 13.60 -1.41
C TRP A 45 17.89 12.24 -1.79
N ALA A 46 17.43 11.47 -0.80
CA ALA A 46 16.81 10.17 -1.02
C ALA A 46 15.63 10.25 -2.02
N ILE A 47 14.88 11.35 -2.01
CA ILE A 47 13.80 11.60 -2.98
C ILE A 47 14.28 11.63 -4.44
N LEU A 48 15.53 12.04 -4.70
CA LEU A 48 16.11 12.07 -6.05
C LEU A 48 16.77 10.75 -6.42
N THR A 49 17.34 10.03 -5.45
CA THR A 49 18.07 8.77 -5.68
C THR A 49 17.16 7.55 -5.64
N GLN A 50 16.19 7.53 -4.74
CA GLN A 50 15.24 6.42 -4.56
C GLN A 50 13.89 6.68 -5.23
N GLY A 51 13.56 7.96 -5.49
CA GLY A 51 12.29 8.38 -6.02
C GLY A 51 11.15 8.36 -4.99
N ILE A 52 9.94 8.61 -5.45
CA ILE A 52 8.72 8.58 -4.64
C ILE A 52 7.80 7.49 -5.18
N GLY A 53 7.34 6.61 -4.29
CA GLY A 53 6.25 5.69 -4.57
C GLY A 53 4.90 6.29 -4.16
N ILE A 54 3.88 6.10 -4.99
CA ILE A 54 2.50 6.48 -4.71
C ILE A 54 1.68 5.20 -4.56
N LYS A 55 1.09 4.96 -3.39
CA LYS A 55 0.20 3.82 -3.18
C LYS A 55 -1.00 3.90 -4.13
N LYS A 56 -1.13 2.92 -5.04
CA LYS A 56 -2.30 2.82 -5.92
C LYS A 56 -3.53 2.36 -5.15
N TYR A 57 -3.38 1.33 -4.31
CA TYR A 57 -4.48 0.71 -3.57
C TYR A 57 -4.50 1.16 -2.11
N PRO A 58 -5.69 1.35 -1.49
CA PRO A 58 -5.82 1.80 -0.09
C PRO A 58 -5.66 0.64 0.92
N THR A 59 -4.78 -0.31 0.63
CA THR A 59 -4.47 -1.49 1.43
C THR A 59 -3.00 -1.51 1.87
N CYS A 60 -2.59 -2.48 2.68
CA CYS A 60 -1.19 -2.70 3.02
C CYS A 60 -0.35 -2.89 1.73
N TYR A 61 0.82 -2.27 1.66
CA TYR A 61 1.67 -2.36 0.46
C TYR A 61 2.07 -3.80 0.11
N CYS A 62 2.12 -4.69 1.10
CA CYS A 62 2.41 -6.11 0.90
C CYS A 62 1.39 -6.84 0.02
N THR A 63 0.21 -6.26 -0.25
CA THR A 63 -0.80 -6.84 -1.17
C THR A 63 -0.68 -6.32 -2.59
N HIS A 64 0.04 -5.20 -2.82
CA HIS A 64 -0.09 -4.43 -4.07
C HIS A 64 0.37 -5.18 -5.32
N ARG A 65 1.47 -5.95 -5.23
CA ARG A 65 1.98 -6.74 -6.37
C ARG A 65 1.00 -7.85 -6.75
N ALA A 66 0.44 -8.53 -5.74
CA ALA A 66 -0.57 -9.56 -5.97
C ALA A 66 -1.89 -8.97 -6.50
N ILE A 67 -2.27 -7.76 -6.06
CA ILE A 67 -3.43 -7.04 -6.63
C ILE A 67 -3.20 -6.69 -8.09
N ASP A 68 -2.03 -6.15 -8.45
CA ASP A 68 -1.70 -5.88 -9.86
C ASP A 68 -1.80 -7.17 -10.69
N CYS A 69 -1.18 -8.26 -10.23
CA CYS A 69 -1.22 -9.56 -10.89
C CYS A 69 -2.66 -10.07 -11.09
N MET A 70 -3.51 -10.00 -10.05
CA MET A 70 -4.90 -10.42 -10.12
C MET A 70 -5.71 -9.55 -11.09
N LEU A 71 -5.54 -8.22 -11.03
CA LEU A 71 -6.30 -7.30 -11.88
C LEU A 71 -5.91 -7.45 -13.37
N ASP A 72 -4.62 -7.62 -13.66
CA ASP A 72 -4.14 -7.89 -15.01
C ASP A 72 -4.77 -9.23 -15.52
N LEU A 73 -4.73 -10.27 -14.69
CA LEU A 73 -5.29 -11.58 -15.02
C LEU A 73 -6.80 -11.55 -15.30
N VAL A 74 -7.61 -10.87 -14.46
CA VAL A 74 -9.08 -10.80 -14.70
C VAL A 74 -9.48 -9.83 -15.82
N ASN A 75 -8.60 -8.92 -16.22
CA ASN A 75 -8.80 -8.07 -17.39
C ASN A 75 -8.52 -8.82 -18.70
N GLU A 76 -7.51 -9.69 -18.70
CA GLU A 76 -7.16 -10.50 -19.86
C GLU A 76 -8.09 -11.70 -20.02
N THR A 77 -8.47 -12.34 -18.93
CA THR A 77 -9.33 -13.53 -18.91
C THR A 77 -10.49 -13.31 -17.95
N PRO A 78 -11.74 -13.19 -18.46
CA PRO A 78 -12.90 -13.09 -17.59
C PRO A 78 -13.05 -14.31 -16.69
N ILE A 79 -13.08 -14.08 -15.38
CA ILE A 79 -13.25 -15.11 -14.34
C ILE A 79 -14.51 -14.78 -13.57
N LYS A 80 -15.41 -15.76 -13.41
CA LYS A 80 -16.59 -15.63 -12.57
C LYS A 80 -16.31 -16.20 -11.19
N ALA A 81 -16.82 -15.54 -10.16
CA ALA A 81 -16.58 -15.89 -8.76
C ALA A 81 -17.03 -17.32 -8.40
N ASP A 82 -18.13 -17.77 -8.99
CA ASP A 82 -18.70 -19.12 -8.79
C ASP A 82 -17.91 -20.24 -9.49
N GLU A 83 -17.16 -19.90 -10.55
CA GLU A 83 -16.29 -20.83 -11.27
C GLU A 83 -14.93 -21.05 -10.57
N VAL A 84 -14.56 -20.20 -9.60
CA VAL A 84 -13.27 -20.31 -8.89
C VAL A 84 -13.31 -21.48 -7.92
N LYS A 85 -12.34 -22.38 -8.04
CA LYS A 85 -12.09 -23.47 -7.09
C LYS A 85 -11.06 -23.07 -6.04
N LYS A 86 -9.94 -22.47 -6.46
CA LYS A 86 -8.81 -22.11 -5.61
C LYS A 86 -8.06 -20.89 -6.17
N ILE A 87 -7.54 -20.07 -5.31
CA ILE A 87 -6.62 -18.97 -5.64
C ILE A 87 -5.34 -19.19 -4.87
N THR A 88 -4.21 -19.29 -5.54
CA THR A 88 -2.88 -19.41 -4.91
C THR A 88 -2.12 -18.10 -5.11
N VAL A 89 -1.60 -17.55 -4.02
CA VAL A 89 -0.81 -16.31 -4.03
C VAL A 89 0.59 -16.61 -3.49
N ASN A 90 1.60 -16.44 -4.35
CA ASN A 90 3.00 -16.60 -3.97
C ASN A 90 3.57 -15.25 -3.54
N ILE A 91 4.03 -15.14 -2.29
CA ILE A 91 4.63 -13.93 -1.69
C ILE A 91 5.80 -14.31 -0.77
N SER A 92 6.50 -13.31 -0.19
CA SER A 92 7.46 -13.59 0.87
C SER A 92 6.77 -13.98 2.18
N ASP A 93 7.45 -14.77 3.00
CA ASP A 93 7.01 -15.11 4.37
C ASP A 93 6.90 -13.84 5.23
N TYR A 94 7.83 -12.89 5.07
CA TYR A 94 7.78 -11.61 5.80
C TYR A 94 6.50 -10.82 5.47
N PHE A 95 6.11 -10.71 4.20
CA PHE A 95 4.86 -10.03 3.82
C PHE A 95 3.64 -10.77 4.39
N ALA A 96 3.67 -12.11 4.40
CA ALA A 96 2.60 -12.91 4.99
C ALA A 96 2.41 -12.60 6.49
N THR A 97 3.49 -12.38 7.27
CA THR A 97 3.36 -12.02 8.68
C THR A 97 2.70 -10.66 8.92
N VAL A 98 2.82 -9.73 7.96
CA VAL A 98 2.16 -8.43 8.02
C VAL A 98 0.67 -8.52 7.67
N LEU A 99 0.31 -9.43 6.75
CA LEU A 99 -1.05 -9.64 6.24
C LEU A 99 -1.81 -10.66 7.09
N ARG A 100 -1.98 -10.37 8.36
CA ARG A 100 -2.46 -11.30 9.39
C ARG A 100 -3.99 -11.42 9.51
N ASN A 101 -4.77 -10.68 8.74
CA ASN A 101 -6.23 -10.72 8.79
C ASN A 101 -6.75 -11.64 7.68
N HIS A 102 -6.89 -12.95 7.98
CA HIS A 102 -7.27 -13.96 6.99
C HIS A 102 -8.77 -14.03 6.73
N GLU A 103 -9.60 -13.69 7.70
CA GLU A 103 -11.06 -13.65 7.60
C GLU A 103 -11.59 -12.29 8.08
N PRO A 104 -11.31 -11.20 7.37
CA PRO A 104 -11.77 -9.89 7.78
C PRO A 104 -13.30 -9.77 7.67
N ASP A 105 -13.90 -9.06 8.62
CA ASP A 105 -15.33 -8.74 8.71
C ASP A 105 -15.62 -7.23 8.60
N THR A 106 -14.57 -6.40 8.60
CA THR A 106 -14.67 -4.95 8.46
C THR A 106 -13.74 -4.43 7.37
N GLY A 107 -14.09 -3.27 6.78
CA GLY A 107 -13.24 -2.58 5.81
C GLY A 107 -11.86 -2.24 6.37
N LEU A 108 -11.77 -1.95 7.68
CA LEU A 108 -10.48 -1.68 8.31
C LEU A 108 -9.59 -2.93 8.40
N SER A 109 -10.16 -4.06 8.82
CA SER A 109 -9.41 -5.34 8.90
C SER A 109 -9.03 -5.85 7.51
N ALA A 110 -9.87 -5.64 6.51
CA ALA A 110 -9.63 -6.00 5.11
C ALA A 110 -8.40 -5.33 4.49
N LYS A 111 -7.99 -4.16 5.00
CA LYS A 111 -6.75 -3.48 4.53
C LYS A 111 -5.48 -4.30 4.73
N PHE A 112 -5.49 -5.30 5.60
CA PHE A 112 -4.38 -6.18 5.92
C PHE A 112 -4.70 -7.65 5.60
N SER A 113 -5.56 -7.89 4.59
CA SER A 113 -5.94 -9.22 4.11
C SER A 113 -5.58 -9.41 2.66
N MET A 114 -4.78 -10.43 2.36
CA MET A 114 -4.53 -10.87 1.00
C MET A 114 -5.78 -11.53 0.42
N GLU A 115 -6.49 -12.30 1.23
CA GLU A 115 -7.70 -13.02 0.84
C GLU A 115 -8.78 -12.06 0.36
N PHE A 116 -9.00 -10.97 1.10
CA PHE A 116 -9.92 -9.92 0.67
C PHE A 116 -9.47 -9.26 -0.63
N ALA A 117 -8.18 -8.93 -0.75
CA ALA A 117 -7.64 -8.28 -1.94
C ALA A 117 -7.88 -9.12 -3.21
N MET A 118 -7.68 -10.43 -3.13
CA MET A 118 -7.93 -11.35 -4.23
C MET A 118 -9.42 -11.49 -4.55
N ALA A 119 -10.27 -11.63 -3.53
CA ALA A 119 -11.72 -11.74 -3.69
C ALA A 119 -12.30 -10.46 -4.33
N SER A 120 -11.90 -9.28 -3.85
CA SER A 120 -12.30 -7.99 -4.41
C SER A 120 -11.85 -7.85 -5.87
N GLY A 121 -10.60 -8.24 -6.18
CA GLY A 121 -10.06 -8.23 -7.55
C GLY A 121 -10.90 -9.03 -8.54
N ILE A 122 -11.44 -10.19 -8.14
CA ILE A 122 -12.31 -11.02 -8.99
C ILE A 122 -13.73 -10.43 -9.10
N VAL A 123 -14.34 -10.07 -7.98
CA VAL A 123 -15.77 -9.69 -7.92
C VAL A 123 -15.98 -8.28 -8.45
N ALA A 124 -15.18 -7.32 -8.00
CA ALA A 124 -15.32 -5.91 -8.37
C ALA A 124 -14.38 -5.50 -9.51
N LYS A 125 -13.41 -6.33 -9.90
CA LYS A 125 -12.29 -5.98 -10.78
C LYS A 125 -11.55 -4.73 -10.32
N ARG A 126 -11.55 -4.50 -9.01
CA ARG A 126 -11.04 -3.32 -8.34
C ARG A 126 -10.74 -3.62 -6.88
N VAL A 127 -9.76 -2.90 -6.31
CA VAL A 127 -9.47 -2.85 -4.88
C VAL A 127 -9.31 -1.38 -4.51
N GLY A 128 -10.39 -0.70 -4.19
CA GLY A 128 -10.47 0.73 -3.93
C GLY A 128 -11.14 1.04 -2.60
N LEU A 129 -11.41 2.34 -2.36
CA LEU A 129 -12.06 2.78 -1.13
C LEU A 129 -13.50 2.29 -1.00
N ARG A 130 -14.21 2.14 -2.13
CA ARG A 130 -15.60 1.66 -2.17
C ARG A 130 -15.74 0.20 -1.77
N GLU A 131 -14.70 -0.62 -2.02
CA GLU A 131 -14.65 -2.03 -1.65
C GLU A 131 -14.23 -2.23 -0.18
N LEU A 132 -13.65 -1.22 0.46
CA LEU A 132 -13.20 -1.26 1.86
C LEU A 132 -14.28 -0.74 2.83
N THR A 133 -15.53 -1.15 2.62
CA THR A 133 -16.65 -0.94 3.54
C THR A 133 -17.04 -2.26 4.20
N ASP A 134 -17.62 -2.20 5.39
CA ASP A 134 -18.03 -3.40 6.12
C ASP A 134 -19.07 -4.18 5.31
N GLU A 135 -19.99 -3.47 4.65
CA GLU A 135 -21.03 -4.07 3.81
C GLU A 135 -20.46 -4.85 2.63
N PHE A 136 -19.42 -4.32 1.98
CA PHE A 136 -18.80 -5.01 0.85
C PHE A 136 -17.99 -6.22 1.33
N VAL A 137 -17.23 -6.08 2.41
CA VAL A 137 -16.43 -7.17 3.00
C VAL A 137 -17.32 -8.34 3.43
N GLN A 138 -18.49 -8.06 4.01
CA GLN A 138 -19.43 -9.07 4.52
C GLN A 138 -20.30 -9.73 3.44
N ARG A 139 -20.17 -9.33 2.18
CA ARG A 139 -20.92 -9.98 1.08
C ARG A 139 -20.62 -11.48 1.02
N PRO A 140 -21.65 -12.33 0.83
CA PRO A 140 -21.46 -13.79 0.81
C PRO A 140 -20.51 -14.27 -0.28
N ASP A 141 -20.49 -13.63 -1.46
CA ASP A 141 -19.59 -13.95 -2.57
C ASP A 141 -18.12 -13.61 -2.22
N ILE A 142 -17.87 -12.47 -1.58
CA ILE A 142 -16.55 -12.06 -1.09
C ILE A 142 -16.07 -13.06 -0.02
N GLN A 143 -16.88 -13.32 1.01
CA GLN A 143 -16.55 -14.25 2.09
C GLN A 143 -16.29 -15.68 1.56
N SER A 144 -17.05 -16.13 0.57
CA SER A 144 -16.85 -17.43 -0.06
C SER A 144 -15.52 -17.49 -0.83
N LEU A 145 -15.16 -16.45 -1.56
CA LEU A 145 -13.90 -16.39 -2.31
C LEU A 145 -12.68 -16.29 -1.39
N MET A 146 -12.77 -15.50 -0.32
CA MET A 146 -11.66 -15.39 0.65
C MET A 146 -11.22 -16.75 1.18
N ARG A 147 -12.17 -17.64 1.49
CA ARG A 147 -11.89 -18.99 1.94
C ARG A 147 -11.22 -19.91 0.90
N LYS A 148 -11.18 -19.50 -0.37
CA LYS A 148 -10.52 -20.23 -1.46
C LYS A 148 -9.08 -19.76 -1.72
N VAL A 149 -8.63 -18.73 -1.00
CA VAL A 149 -7.28 -18.18 -1.16
C VAL A 149 -6.29 -18.94 -0.29
N GLU A 150 -5.20 -19.38 -0.88
CA GLU A 150 -4.06 -19.99 -0.20
C GLU A 150 -2.81 -19.14 -0.46
N ILE A 151 -2.15 -18.73 0.62
CA ILE A 151 -0.88 -18.01 0.57
C ILE A 151 0.25 -19.01 0.65
N VAL A 152 1.09 -19.04 -0.38
CA VAL A 152 2.32 -19.83 -0.44
C VAL A 152 3.51 -18.89 -0.27
N THR A 153 4.39 -19.21 0.67
CA THR A 153 5.47 -18.30 1.04
C THR A 153 6.84 -18.78 0.58
N THR A 154 7.75 -17.83 0.34
CA THR A 154 9.17 -18.08 0.10
C THR A 154 10.03 -17.23 1.04
N THR A 155 11.22 -17.76 1.37
CA THR A 155 12.30 -17.04 2.06
C THR A 155 13.35 -16.50 1.11
N ASP A 156 13.13 -16.61 -0.21
CA ASP A 156 13.97 -15.95 -1.21
C ASP A 156 13.54 -14.48 -1.30
N TYR A 157 14.47 -13.57 -1.01
CA TYR A 157 14.19 -12.14 -0.91
C TYR A 157 14.84 -11.36 -2.06
N ASP A 158 14.13 -10.31 -2.49
CA ASP A 158 14.64 -9.32 -3.43
C ASP A 158 15.75 -8.47 -2.79
N SER A 159 16.90 -8.40 -3.43
CA SER A 159 18.05 -7.64 -2.92
C SER A 159 17.84 -6.12 -2.85
N GLU A 160 16.90 -5.60 -3.66
CA GLU A 160 16.58 -4.17 -3.73
C GLU A 160 15.37 -3.78 -2.88
N MET A 161 14.60 -4.78 -2.40
CA MET A 161 13.37 -4.56 -1.63
C MET A 161 13.34 -5.47 -0.41
N PRO A 162 13.93 -5.06 0.72
CA PRO A 162 14.05 -5.88 1.92
C PRO A 162 12.70 -6.45 2.38
N GLY A 163 12.68 -7.75 2.66
CA GLY A 163 11.50 -8.48 3.09
C GLY A 163 10.51 -8.85 1.99
N ALA A 164 10.69 -8.39 0.76
CA ALA A 164 9.87 -8.81 -0.37
C ALA A 164 10.45 -10.03 -1.07
N ALA A 165 9.61 -10.91 -1.64
CA ALA A 165 10.04 -11.91 -2.61
C ALA A 165 10.52 -11.23 -3.91
N PRO A 166 11.30 -11.88 -4.78
CA PRO A 166 11.71 -11.31 -6.07
C PRO A 166 10.52 -10.87 -6.93
N SER A 167 9.38 -11.57 -6.83
CA SER A 167 8.09 -11.20 -7.42
C SER A 167 6.94 -11.83 -6.64
N ASP A 168 5.74 -11.26 -6.75
CA ASP A 168 4.50 -11.93 -6.33
C ASP A 168 3.78 -12.45 -7.57
N GLN A 169 3.08 -13.57 -7.42
CA GLN A 169 2.30 -14.19 -8.50
C GLN A 169 1.00 -14.74 -7.98
N VAL A 170 -0.05 -14.63 -8.80
CA VAL A 170 -1.37 -15.20 -8.52
C VAL A 170 -1.70 -16.25 -9.55
N THR A 171 -2.25 -17.37 -9.07
CA THR A 171 -2.76 -18.45 -9.91
C THR A 171 -4.19 -18.77 -9.49
N VAL A 172 -5.11 -18.88 -10.46
CA VAL A 172 -6.52 -19.23 -10.22
C VAL A 172 -6.81 -20.57 -10.86
N GLU A 173 -7.27 -21.54 -10.05
CA GLU A 173 -7.81 -22.82 -10.50
C GLU A 173 -9.34 -22.72 -10.59
N LEU A 174 -9.91 -23.06 -11.74
CA LEU A 174 -11.34 -23.10 -11.95
C LEU A 174 -11.94 -24.48 -11.65
N ALA A 175 -13.25 -24.53 -11.47
CA ALA A 175 -13.99 -25.77 -11.16
C ALA A 175 -13.92 -26.82 -12.28
N ASP A 176 -13.69 -26.40 -13.53
CA ASP A 176 -13.47 -27.27 -14.67
C ASP A 176 -12.05 -27.86 -14.76
N GLY A 177 -11.17 -27.49 -13.81
CA GLY A 177 -9.77 -27.92 -13.75
C GLY A 177 -8.80 -27.04 -14.54
N LYS A 178 -9.27 -26.01 -15.23
CA LYS A 178 -8.40 -25.04 -15.91
C LYS A 178 -7.66 -24.20 -14.87
N THR A 179 -6.36 -24.01 -15.09
CA THR A 179 -5.51 -23.14 -14.27
C THR A 179 -5.06 -21.95 -15.10
N ILE A 180 -5.21 -20.75 -14.52
CA ILE A 180 -4.85 -19.47 -15.13
C ILE A 180 -3.84 -18.82 -14.21
N ALA A 181 -2.61 -18.59 -14.68
CA ALA A 181 -1.55 -17.91 -13.92
C ALA A 181 -1.35 -16.51 -14.48
N GLY A 182 -1.33 -15.53 -13.60
CA GLY A 182 -0.93 -14.17 -13.96
C GLY A 182 0.60 -14.06 -14.08
N GLU A 183 1.06 -13.03 -14.79
CA GLU A 183 2.47 -12.73 -14.89
C GLU A 183 3.07 -12.30 -13.53
N PRO A 184 4.27 -12.78 -13.16
CA PRO A 184 4.90 -12.39 -11.91
C PRO A 184 5.19 -10.88 -11.84
N VAL A 185 4.78 -10.23 -10.76
CA VAL A 185 4.96 -8.78 -10.56
C VAL A 185 6.13 -8.51 -9.64
N LYS A 186 7.22 -7.93 -10.18
CA LYS A 186 8.42 -7.54 -9.42
C LYS A 186 8.23 -6.24 -8.64
N ARG A 187 7.60 -5.24 -9.23
CA ARG A 187 7.32 -3.92 -8.61
C ARG A 187 5.87 -3.55 -8.83
N ALA A 188 5.19 -3.18 -7.75
CA ALA A 188 3.80 -2.74 -7.84
C ALA A 188 3.65 -1.42 -8.62
N THR A 189 2.53 -1.27 -9.30
CA THR A 189 2.15 0.01 -9.93
C THR A 189 2.10 1.13 -8.88
N GLY A 190 2.76 2.24 -9.17
CA GLY A 190 2.99 3.36 -8.24
C GLY A 190 4.33 3.29 -7.52
N HIS A 191 5.12 2.22 -7.67
CA HIS A 191 6.54 2.23 -7.28
C HIS A 191 7.33 3.24 -8.13
N ALA A 192 8.42 3.81 -7.60
CA ALA A 192 9.24 4.81 -8.30
C ALA A 192 9.70 4.34 -9.69
N SER A 193 10.04 3.04 -9.86
CA SER A 193 10.41 2.46 -11.15
C SER A 193 9.22 2.01 -12.03
N ARG A 194 8.00 2.05 -11.51
CA ARG A 194 6.74 1.76 -12.22
C ARG A 194 5.68 2.80 -11.82
N PRO A 195 5.89 4.08 -12.16
CA PRO A 195 5.06 5.18 -11.69
C PRO A 195 3.63 5.07 -12.22
N LEU A 196 2.69 5.69 -11.50
CA LEU A 196 1.33 5.89 -11.98
C LEU A 196 1.33 6.83 -13.19
N THR A 197 0.49 6.54 -14.16
CA THR A 197 0.14 7.51 -15.22
C THR A 197 -0.68 8.66 -14.63
N GLU A 198 -0.75 9.80 -15.33
CA GLU A 198 -1.58 10.92 -14.91
C GLU A 198 -3.06 10.52 -14.75
N ALA A 199 -3.56 9.68 -15.65
CA ALA A 199 -4.94 9.15 -15.56
C ALA A 199 -5.15 8.31 -14.29
N GLN A 200 -4.19 7.47 -13.91
CA GLN A 200 -4.27 6.67 -12.69
C GLN A 200 -4.14 7.52 -11.41
N ILE A 201 -3.34 8.59 -11.46
CA ILE A 201 -3.26 9.57 -10.36
C ILE A 201 -4.59 10.29 -10.22
N PHE A 202 -5.18 10.72 -11.34
CA PHE A 202 -6.49 11.37 -11.35
C PHE A 202 -7.59 10.45 -10.84
N GLU A 203 -7.64 9.19 -11.27
CA GLU A 203 -8.60 8.19 -10.79
C GLU A 203 -8.53 8.02 -9.26
N LYS A 204 -7.31 7.84 -8.73
CA LYS A 204 -7.10 7.76 -7.29
C LYS A 204 -7.53 9.05 -6.57
N PHE A 205 -7.21 10.21 -7.12
CA PHE A 205 -7.58 11.51 -6.57
C PHE A 205 -9.10 11.68 -6.50
N ALA A 206 -9.80 11.35 -7.59
CA ALA A 206 -11.26 11.41 -7.67
C ALA A 206 -11.94 10.45 -6.68
N ASP A 207 -11.40 9.23 -6.55
CA ASP A 207 -11.88 8.22 -5.58
C ASP A 207 -11.75 8.72 -4.12
N CYS A 208 -10.66 9.42 -3.81
CA CYS A 208 -10.46 10.02 -2.48
C CYS A 208 -11.44 11.17 -2.19
N LEU A 209 -11.74 12.03 -3.19
CA LEU A 209 -12.70 13.12 -3.03
C LEU A 209 -14.12 12.59 -2.85
N ASP A 210 -14.51 11.59 -3.65
CA ASP A 210 -15.81 10.93 -3.55
C ASP A 210 -16.00 10.28 -2.17
N ALA A 211 -14.99 9.52 -1.70
CA ALA A 211 -15.01 8.91 -0.37
C ALA A 211 -15.02 9.93 0.78
N GLY A 212 -14.44 11.12 0.57
CA GLY A 212 -14.45 12.25 1.50
C GLY A 212 -15.70 13.12 1.41
N ALA A 213 -16.67 12.77 0.57
CA ALA A 213 -17.89 13.54 0.31
C ALA A 213 -17.59 15.03 -0.02
N SER A 214 -16.57 15.26 -0.89
CA SER A 214 -16.19 16.61 -1.31
C SER A 214 -17.17 17.16 -2.34
N ASP A 215 -17.65 18.38 -2.14
CA ASP A 215 -18.50 19.09 -3.10
C ASP A 215 -17.71 19.68 -4.28
N ILE A 216 -16.38 19.63 -4.24
CA ILE A 216 -15.53 20.20 -5.29
C ILE A 216 -15.36 19.16 -6.41
N PRO A 217 -15.67 19.51 -7.68
CA PRO A 217 -15.44 18.60 -8.81
C PRO A 217 -13.97 18.20 -8.92
N ALA A 218 -13.73 16.89 -9.04
CA ALA A 218 -12.39 16.31 -9.01
C ALA A 218 -11.48 16.87 -10.14
N ASP A 219 -12.02 17.04 -11.34
CA ASP A 219 -11.31 17.55 -12.50
C ASP A 219 -10.87 19.01 -12.32
N VAL A 220 -11.74 19.84 -11.73
CA VAL A 220 -11.45 21.25 -11.43
C VAL A 220 -10.32 21.35 -10.40
N LEU A 221 -10.43 20.61 -9.31
CA LEU A 221 -9.44 20.63 -8.24
C LEU A 221 -8.10 20.03 -8.69
N PHE A 222 -8.13 18.89 -9.39
CA PHE A 222 -6.94 18.24 -9.91
C PHE A 222 -6.16 19.15 -10.86
N LYS A 223 -6.86 19.77 -11.83
CA LYS A 223 -6.25 20.74 -12.77
C LYS A 223 -5.61 21.90 -12.04
N ARG A 224 -6.27 22.43 -11.00
CA ARG A 224 -5.75 23.54 -10.19
C ARG A 224 -4.50 23.12 -9.41
N LEU A 225 -4.52 21.97 -8.76
CA LEU A 225 -3.40 21.45 -7.98
C LEU A 225 -2.22 21.03 -8.86
N SER A 226 -2.45 20.57 -10.10
CA SER A 226 -1.38 20.30 -11.06
C SER A 226 -0.57 21.56 -11.44
N GLN A 227 -1.11 22.73 -11.17
CA GLN A 227 -0.46 24.04 -11.39
C GLN A 227 0.05 24.67 -10.09
N ILE A 228 0.26 23.89 -9.03
CA ILE A 228 0.58 24.39 -7.69
C ILE A 228 1.80 25.32 -7.65
N GLN A 229 2.77 25.11 -8.54
CA GLN A 229 3.96 25.94 -8.63
C GLN A 229 3.67 27.40 -9.04
N SER A 230 2.55 27.63 -9.74
CA SER A 230 2.10 28.97 -10.17
C SER A 230 1.13 29.63 -9.20
N LEU A 231 0.73 28.93 -8.13
CA LEU A 231 -0.25 29.41 -7.17
C LEU A 231 0.43 30.00 -5.93
N SER A 232 -0.10 31.14 -5.45
CA SER A 232 0.26 31.64 -4.11
C SER A 232 -0.34 30.75 -3.02
N ALA A 233 0.25 30.74 -1.81
CA ALA A 233 -0.29 30.00 -0.66
C ALA A 233 -1.76 30.34 -0.38
N ARG A 234 -2.15 31.61 -0.53
CA ARG A 234 -3.55 32.06 -0.37
C ARG A 234 -4.47 31.45 -1.44
N GLN A 235 -4.01 31.30 -2.68
CA GLN A 235 -4.79 30.65 -3.74
C GLN A 235 -4.89 29.14 -3.54
N ILE A 236 -3.89 28.49 -2.94
CA ILE A 236 -3.93 27.06 -2.60
C ILE A 236 -4.93 26.81 -1.46
N THR A 237 -4.95 27.68 -0.45
CA THR A 237 -5.83 27.51 0.73
C THR A 237 -7.27 27.99 0.49
N ALA A 238 -7.53 28.81 -0.52
CA ALA A 238 -8.87 29.27 -0.93
C ALA A 238 -9.55 28.26 -1.88
N LEU A 239 -9.48 26.98 -1.56
CA LEU A 239 -10.09 25.88 -2.34
C LEU A 239 -11.58 25.63 -1.95
N GLN A 240 -12.25 26.66 -1.47
CA GLN A 240 -13.71 26.63 -1.21
C GLN A 240 -14.49 27.22 -2.40
#